data_d5148cadd1dc3a4c5edd209b8fa3944f
#
_entry.id   d5148cadd1dc3a4c5edd209b8fa3944f
#
_cell.length_a   1.000
_cell.length_b   1.000
_cell.length_c   1.000
_cell.angle_alpha   90.00
_cell.angle_beta   90.00
_cell.angle_gamma   90.00
#
_symmetry.space_group_name_H-M   'P 1'
#
loop_
_entity.id
_entity.type
_entity.pdbx_description
1 polymer ?
#
loop_
_entity_poly.entity_id
_entity_poly.type
_entity_poly.pdbx_seq_one_letter_code
_entity_poly.pdbx_strand_id
1 'polypeptide(L)'
;MSFDPAISPHYKVVCFQSCGSPLDTYCRIKIYSSETRGAWRQSGDPFSVLEVDHLMFDCGVFCNGAIHWLSHSETTSLRFNVDKEKLLEMPMPLVHNDPNWDASTVRYFGESNGHLHIVNLHHSRRTEFDVSEIERDYSGWFVKYRVDINGVLRAFPEMIRRYLDPLDMDYYGFSILCVVREEADEESSLVLHIPGKALRFNVKDGSFSKLCDFATDRIGMQVESPLDFGWFDSYQYVETLSYV
;
A
#
# COMPACT_ATOMS: atom_id res chain seq x y z
N MET A 1 5.48 11.80 -3.41
CA MET A 1 6.33 12.83 -2.75
C MET A 1 7.29 12.10 -1.84
N SER A 2 8.55 12.52 -1.80
CA SER A 2 9.61 11.94 -0.96
C SER A 2 10.01 13.00 0.07
N PHE A 3 9.74 12.72 1.34
CA PHE A 3 10.07 13.59 2.45
C PHE A 3 10.42 12.76 3.68
N ASP A 4 11.61 12.98 4.21
CA ASP A 4 12.05 12.43 5.49
C ASP A 4 12.64 13.58 6.32
N PRO A 5 11.86 14.10 7.29
CA PRO A 5 12.28 15.24 8.09
C PRO A 5 13.47 14.95 9.01
N ALA A 6 13.76 13.67 9.29
CA ALA A 6 14.93 13.28 10.08
C ALA A 6 16.23 13.40 9.27
N ILE A 7 16.15 13.32 7.95
CA ILE A 7 17.32 13.40 7.05
C ILE A 7 17.48 14.81 6.46
N SER A 8 16.39 15.45 6.03
CA SER A 8 16.42 16.76 5.38
C SER A 8 15.13 17.54 5.59
N PRO A 9 15.19 18.86 5.81
CA PRO A 9 14.01 19.73 5.83
C PRO A 9 13.41 19.91 4.43
N HIS A 10 14.07 19.43 3.39
CA HIS A 10 13.66 19.59 2.01
C HIS A 10 12.97 18.33 1.48
N TYR A 11 11.93 18.54 0.67
CA TYR A 11 11.22 17.46 0.00
C TYR A 11 11.53 17.41 -1.49
N LYS A 12 11.40 16.24 -2.07
CA LYS A 12 11.44 16.03 -3.52
C LYS A 12 10.10 15.48 -4.00
N VAL A 13 9.66 15.93 -5.17
CA VAL A 13 8.50 15.35 -5.87
C VAL A 13 9.00 14.68 -7.13
N VAL A 14 8.68 13.41 -7.28
CA VAL A 14 9.00 12.61 -8.46
C VAL A 14 7.71 12.45 -9.26
N CYS A 15 7.77 12.75 -10.55
CA CYS A 15 6.65 12.65 -11.47
C CYS A 15 7.07 11.83 -12.69
N PHE A 16 6.23 10.88 -13.08
CA PHE A 16 6.33 10.18 -14.35
C PHE A 16 5.51 10.94 -15.38
N GLN A 17 6.15 11.31 -16.49
CA GLN A 17 5.50 11.98 -17.59
C GLN A 17 5.54 11.11 -18.83
N SER A 18 4.36 10.70 -19.32
CA SER A 18 4.23 10.08 -20.62
C SER A 18 4.41 11.13 -21.70
N CYS A 19 5.22 10.85 -22.69
CA CYS A 19 5.58 11.71 -23.81
C CYS A 19 5.58 10.90 -25.13
N GLY A 20 5.48 11.61 -26.25
CA GLY A 20 5.54 11.00 -27.58
C GLY A 20 4.21 10.98 -28.31
N SER A 21 4.13 10.20 -29.37
CA SER A 21 2.93 9.98 -30.18
C SER A 21 2.27 8.66 -29.78
N PRO A 22 1.02 8.40 -30.20
CA PRO A 22 0.37 7.11 -29.94
C PRO A 22 1.13 5.86 -30.45
N LEU A 23 2.07 6.05 -31.38
CA LEU A 23 2.87 4.97 -31.96
C LEU A 23 4.29 4.87 -31.37
N ASP A 24 4.71 5.89 -30.60
CA ASP A 24 6.05 5.95 -30.00
C ASP A 24 5.96 6.71 -28.67
N THR A 25 5.42 6.03 -27.67
CA THR A 25 5.21 6.59 -26.34
C THR A 25 6.35 6.18 -25.41
N TYR A 26 6.94 7.15 -24.75
CA TYR A 26 7.99 6.94 -23.75
C TYR A 26 7.69 7.70 -22.47
N CYS A 27 8.28 7.23 -21.36
CA CYS A 27 8.18 7.88 -20.06
C CYS A 27 9.46 8.64 -19.73
N ARG A 28 9.28 9.76 -19.04
CA ARG A 28 10.37 10.54 -18.44
C ARG A 28 10.10 10.71 -16.95
N ILE A 29 11.16 10.62 -16.16
CA ILE A 29 11.10 11.01 -14.76
C ILE A 29 11.45 12.48 -14.65
N LYS A 30 10.59 13.25 -13.98
CA LYS A 30 10.85 14.62 -13.59
C LYS A 30 10.92 14.73 -12.09
N ILE A 31 11.87 15.51 -11.61
CA ILE A 31 12.07 15.76 -10.18
C ILE A 31 11.98 17.25 -9.91
N TYR A 32 11.23 17.58 -8.88
CA TYR A 32 11.25 18.89 -8.24
C TYR A 32 11.91 18.74 -6.87
N SER A 33 12.76 19.69 -6.49
CA SER A 33 13.34 19.76 -5.16
C SER A 33 13.03 21.13 -4.53
N SER A 34 12.51 21.09 -3.30
CA SER A 34 12.25 22.33 -2.54
C SER A 34 13.54 23.05 -2.12
N GLU A 35 14.64 22.35 -2.05
CA GLU A 35 15.96 22.92 -1.73
C GLU A 35 16.42 23.93 -2.79
N THR A 36 16.27 23.55 -4.06
CA THR A 36 16.77 24.37 -5.17
C THR A 36 15.81 25.50 -5.56
N ARG A 37 14.58 25.52 -5.01
CA ARG A 37 13.49 26.43 -5.42
C ARG A 37 13.35 26.52 -6.95
N GLY A 38 13.76 25.45 -7.61
CA GLY A 38 13.97 25.41 -9.05
C GLY A 38 12.77 24.88 -9.81
N ALA A 39 12.92 24.94 -11.13
CA ALA A 39 12.00 24.29 -12.04
C ALA A 39 12.14 22.76 -11.97
N TRP A 40 11.12 22.06 -12.41
CA TRP A 40 11.18 20.64 -12.67
C TRP A 40 12.35 20.32 -13.59
N ARG A 41 13.18 19.37 -13.21
CA ARG A 41 14.25 18.88 -14.06
C ARG A 41 14.02 17.42 -14.46
N GLN A 42 14.52 17.03 -15.60
CA GLN A 42 14.53 15.63 -16.03
C GLN A 42 15.60 14.86 -15.25
N SER A 43 15.30 13.63 -14.90
CA SER A 43 16.20 12.67 -14.29
C SER A 43 16.35 11.44 -15.18
N GLY A 44 17.57 11.10 -15.52
CA GLY A 44 17.89 9.95 -16.37
C GLY A 44 17.42 10.08 -17.83
N ASP A 45 17.61 9.02 -18.57
CA ASP A 45 17.15 8.89 -19.94
C ASP A 45 15.67 8.48 -19.99
N PRO A 46 14.95 8.83 -21.08
CA PRO A 46 13.61 8.32 -21.31
C PRO A 46 13.64 6.79 -21.45
N PHE A 47 12.58 6.13 -21.01
CA PHE A 47 12.40 4.69 -21.13
C PHE A 47 11.03 4.35 -21.76
N SER A 48 10.89 3.14 -22.28
CA SER A 48 9.66 2.73 -22.94
C SER A 48 8.48 2.69 -21.98
N VAL A 49 7.30 3.17 -22.41
CA VAL A 49 6.06 3.03 -21.63
C VAL A 49 5.73 1.55 -21.42
N LEU A 50 6.04 0.68 -22.38
CA LEU A 50 5.77 -0.76 -22.27
C LEU A 50 6.52 -1.43 -21.10
N GLU A 51 7.60 -0.80 -20.62
CA GLU A 51 8.33 -1.29 -19.44
C GLU A 51 7.65 -0.92 -18.12
N VAL A 52 6.67 -0.03 -18.16
CA VAL A 52 6.09 0.58 -16.94
C VAL A 52 4.57 0.74 -16.95
N ASP A 53 3.89 0.43 -18.06
CA ASP A 53 2.43 0.56 -18.20
C ASP A 53 1.66 -0.37 -17.22
N HIS A 54 2.33 -1.44 -16.78
CA HIS A 54 1.83 -2.37 -15.78
C HIS A 54 2.02 -1.91 -14.33
N LEU A 55 2.62 -0.74 -14.08
CA LEU A 55 2.85 -0.23 -12.73
C LEU A 55 1.70 0.61 -12.21
N MET A 56 1.44 0.46 -10.92
CA MET A 56 0.45 1.24 -10.16
C MET A 56 1.06 2.57 -9.71
N PHE A 57 1.22 3.53 -10.63
CA PHE A 57 1.88 4.81 -10.31
C PHE A 57 1.14 5.65 -9.28
N ASP A 58 -0.18 5.51 -9.18
CA ASP A 58 -1.01 6.25 -8.22
C ASP A 58 -0.76 5.84 -6.77
N CYS A 59 -0.17 4.67 -6.58
CA CYS A 59 0.04 4.04 -5.27
C CYS A 59 1.52 3.96 -4.88
N GLY A 60 2.32 4.95 -5.24
CA GLY A 60 3.76 4.98 -4.92
C GLY A 60 4.03 5.17 -3.43
N VAL A 61 4.82 4.29 -2.83
CA VAL A 61 5.21 4.31 -1.41
C VAL A 61 6.65 4.74 -1.25
N PHE A 62 6.89 5.79 -0.46
CA PHE A 62 8.24 6.23 -0.12
C PHE A 62 8.75 5.46 1.11
N CYS A 63 9.90 4.82 0.97
CA CYS A 63 10.58 4.09 2.04
C CYS A 63 12.09 4.09 1.78
N ASN A 64 12.90 4.35 2.82
CA ASN A 64 14.36 4.25 2.79
C ASN A 64 15.03 4.94 1.58
N GLY A 65 14.62 6.19 1.28
CA GLY A 65 15.21 6.98 0.19
C GLY A 65 14.81 6.56 -1.22
N ALA A 66 13.82 5.68 -1.36
CA ALA A 66 13.28 5.27 -2.64
C ALA A 66 11.75 5.33 -2.68
N ILE A 67 11.18 5.55 -3.86
CA ILE A 67 9.76 5.41 -4.12
C ILE A 67 9.53 4.06 -4.79
N HIS A 68 8.56 3.31 -4.30
CA HIS A 68 8.26 1.94 -4.73
C HIS A 68 6.89 1.89 -5.38
N TRP A 69 6.76 1.17 -6.49
CA TRP A 69 5.51 0.93 -7.19
C TRP A 69 5.35 -0.55 -7.47
N LEU A 70 4.14 -1.05 -7.24
CA LEU A 70 3.80 -2.44 -7.56
C LEU A 70 3.46 -2.60 -9.03
N SER A 71 3.72 -3.80 -9.55
CA SER A 71 3.26 -4.25 -10.86
C SER A 71 1.88 -4.89 -10.75
N HIS A 72 1.06 -4.72 -11.80
CA HIS A 72 -0.23 -5.43 -11.93
C HIS A 72 -0.09 -6.88 -12.37
N SER A 73 0.92 -7.21 -13.16
CA SER A 73 0.98 -8.48 -13.88
C SER A 73 2.37 -9.12 -13.94
N GLU A 74 3.40 -8.38 -13.55
CA GLU A 74 4.77 -8.86 -13.69
C GLU A 74 5.29 -9.44 -12.37
N THR A 75 6.29 -10.29 -12.48
CA THR A 75 7.00 -10.86 -11.32
C THR A 75 7.96 -9.88 -10.66
N THR A 76 8.19 -8.74 -11.31
CA THR A 76 9.03 -7.65 -10.82
C THR A 76 8.25 -6.34 -10.77
N SER A 77 8.53 -5.56 -9.76
CA SER A 77 8.07 -4.20 -9.56
C SER A 77 9.24 -3.24 -9.67
N LEU A 78 8.99 -1.94 -9.61
CA LEU A 78 10.04 -0.95 -9.72
C LEU A 78 10.15 -0.09 -8.45
N ARG A 79 11.38 0.36 -8.20
CA ARG A 79 11.68 1.39 -7.20
C ARG A 79 12.60 2.44 -7.80
N PHE A 80 12.37 3.68 -7.44
CA PHE A 80 13.21 4.81 -7.84
C PHE A 80 14.00 5.30 -6.65
N ASN A 81 15.32 5.11 -6.65
CA ASN A 81 16.19 5.69 -5.64
C ASN A 81 16.34 7.20 -5.90
N VAL A 82 15.83 8.00 -4.98
CA VAL A 82 15.68 9.46 -5.15
C VAL A 82 17.02 10.19 -5.11
N ASP A 83 18.01 9.68 -4.38
CA ASP A 83 19.33 10.33 -4.28
C ASP A 83 20.25 9.95 -5.44
N LYS A 84 20.24 8.67 -5.83
CA LYS A 84 21.02 8.17 -6.96
C LYS A 84 20.35 8.43 -8.30
N GLU A 85 19.07 8.81 -8.28
CA GLU A 85 18.20 9.03 -9.44
C GLU A 85 18.19 7.85 -10.41
N LYS A 86 18.07 6.64 -9.84
CA LYS A 86 18.07 5.40 -10.60
C LYS A 86 16.79 4.62 -10.39
N LEU A 87 16.23 4.18 -11.51
CA LEU A 87 15.17 3.17 -11.53
C LEU A 87 15.80 1.79 -11.36
N LEU A 88 15.26 0.98 -10.46
CA LEU A 88 15.77 -0.33 -10.09
C LEU A 88 14.60 -1.29 -9.97
N GLU A 89 14.84 -2.55 -10.26
CA GLU A 89 13.86 -3.61 -10.04
C GLU A 89 13.68 -3.93 -8.55
N MET A 90 12.51 -4.42 -8.21
CA MET A 90 12.14 -4.95 -6.92
C MET A 90 11.33 -6.24 -7.15
N PRO A 91 11.64 -7.36 -6.47
CA PRO A 91 10.87 -8.57 -6.63
C PRO A 91 9.42 -8.35 -6.14
N MET A 92 8.46 -8.99 -6.80
CA MET A 92 7.11 -9.16 -6.24
C MET A 92 7.10 -10.32 -5.25
N PRO A 93 6.22 -10.30 -4.24
CA PRO A 93 6.05 -11.45 -3.36
C PRO A 93 5.66 -12.65 -4.20
N LEU A 94 6.44 -13.73 -4.10
CA LEU A 94 6.04 -15.00 -4.69
C LEU A 94 4.88 -15.55 -3.86
N VAL A 95 3.67 -15.36 -4.32
CA VAL A 95 2.53 -16.10 -3.82
C VAL A 95 2.72 -17.54 -4.31
N HIS A 96 3.31 -18.38 -3.45
CA HIS A 96 3.63 -19.75 -3.79
C HIS A 96 2.39 -20.46 -4.35
N ASN A 97 2.47 -20.79 -5.65
CA ASN A 97 1.54 -21.65 -6.36
C ASN A 97 0.09 -21.16 -6.55
N ASP A 98 -0.17 -19.87 -6.55
CA ASP A 98 -1.45 -19.39 -7.08
C ASP A 98 -1.28 -19.00 -8.55
N PRO A 99 -1.72 -19.84 -9.51
CA PRO A 99 -1.65 -19.51 -10.94
C PRO A 99 -2.59 -18.36 -11.33
N ASN A 100 -3.45 -17.92 -10.40
CA ASN A 100 -4.41 -16.84 -10.59
C ASN A 100 -3.98 -15.57 -9.84
N TRP A 101 -2.72 -15.48 -9.43
CA TRP A 101 -2.23 -14.26 -8.80
C TRP A 101 -2.32 -13.08 -9.78
N ASP A 102 -2.98 -12.03 -9.36
CA ASP A 102 -2.98 -10.73 -10.02
C ASP A 102 -2.98 -9.62 -8.96
N ALA A 103 -2.83 -8.37 -9.38
CA ALA A 103 -2.81 -7.23 -8.48
C ALA A 103 -4.15 -7.01 -7.72
N SER A 104 -5.23 -7.61 -8.17
CA SER A 104 -6.55 -7.53 -7.49
C SER A 104 -6.53 -8.22 -6.13
N THR A 105 -5.55 -9.10 -5.89
CA THR A 105 -5.36 -9.76 -4.60
C THR A 105 -4.64 -8.88 -3.57
N VAL A 106 -3.96 -7.80 -4.01
CA VAL A 106 -3.29 -6.86 -3.11
C VAL A 106 -4.32 -6.07 -2.32
N ARG A 107 -4.22 -6.11 -1.00
CA ARG A 107 -5.11 -5.40 -0.06
C ARG A 107 -4.40 -4.30 0.72
N TYR A 108 -3.10 -4.28 0.68
CA TYR A 108 -2.28 -3.24 1.29
C TYR A 108 -0.88 -3.23 0.69
N PHE A 109 -0.35 -2.05 0.46
CA PHE A 109 1.06 -1.82 0.19
C PHE A 109 1.45 -0.50 0.83
N GLY A 110 2.41 -0.53 1.76
CA GLY A 110 2.77 0.67 2.50
C GLY A 110 4.03 0.51 3.33
N GLU A 111 4.48 1.64 3.85
CA GLU A 111 5.64 1.75 4.74
C GLU A 111 5.18 1.87 6.19
N SER A 112 5.91 1.28 7.11
CA SER A 112 5.80 1.53 8.54
C SER A 112 7.14 1.28 9.24
N ASN A 113 7.62 2.26 10.00
CA ASN A 113 8.85 2.22 10.78
C ASN A 113 10.09 1.81 9.95
N GLY A 114 10.22 2.39 8.73
CA GLY A 114 11.32 2.11 7.81
C GLY A 114 11.26 0.74 7.12
N HIS A 115 10.12 0.06 7.16
CA HIS A 115 9.89 -1.23 6.54
C HIS A 115 8.72 -1.18 5.55
N LEU A 116 8.90 -1.82 4.39
CA LEU A 116 7.89 -1.89 3.35
C LEU A 116 7.11 -3.20 3.51
N HIS A 117 5.79 -3.08 3.55
CA HIS A 117 4.88 -4.21 3.77
C HIS A 117 3.91 -4.38 2.61
N ILE A 118 3.53 -5.61 2.34
CA ILE A 118 2.46 -5.96 1.43
C ILE A 118 1.54 -7.00 2.05
N VAL A 119 0.24 -6.89 1.77
CA VAL A 119 -0.76 -7.89 2.14
C VAL A 119 -1.50 -8.33 0.90
N ASN A 120 -1.50 -9.64 0.66
CA ASN A 120 -2.27 -10.28 -0.39
C ASN A 120 -3.32 -11.19 0.23
N LEU A 121 -4.55 -11.13 -0.27
CA LEU A 121 -5.59 -12.11 0.09
C LEU A 121 -5.55 -13.28 -0.89
N HIS A 122 -5.62 -14.49 -0.34
CA HIS A 122 -5.79 -15.70 -1.13
C HIS A 122 -7.27 -16.03 -1.32
N HIS A 123 -7.65 -16.50 -2.50
CA HIS A 123 -9.04 -16.90 -2.80
C HIS A 123 -9.61 -17.94 -1.82
N SER A 124 -8.77 -18.79 -1.23
CA SER A 124 -9.20 -19.85 -0.32
C SER A 124 -9.21 -19.47 1.17
N ARG A 125 -8.57 -18.36 1.57
CA ARG A 125 -8.39 -17.97 2.98
C ARG A 125 -8.66 -16.48 3.15
N ARG A 126 -9.90 -16.07 3.11
CA ARG A 126 -10.29 -14.64 3.07
C ARG A 126 -10.25 -13.93 4.40
N THR A 127 -10.19 -14.67 5.50
CA THR A 127 -10.12 -14.14 6.86
C THR A 127 -8.77 -14.37 7.51
N GLU A 128 -7.93 -15.18 6.85
CA GLU A 128 -6.56 -15.44 7.21
C GLU A 128 -5.66 -14.93 6.11
N PHE A 129 -4.67 -14.11 6.43
CA PHE A 129 -3.74 -13.56 5.46
C PHE A 129 -2.37 -13.30 6.08
N ASP A 130 -1.39 -13.23 5.20
CA ASP A 130 -0.02 -12.93 5.58
C ASP A 130 0.29 -11.46 5.32
N VAL A 131 0.94 -10.81 6.29
CA VAL A 131 1.62 -9.53 6.11
C VAL A 131 3.06 -9.84 5.80
N SER A 132 3.49 -9.57 4.58
CA SER A 132 4.86 -9.77 4.16
C SER A 132 5.66 -8.47 4.24
N GLU A 133 6.93 -8.59 4.59
CA GLU A 133 7.91 -7.51 4.66
C GLU A 133 9.03 -7.81 3.66
N ILE A 134 9.55 -6.78 2.98
CA ILE A 134 10.68 -6.96 2.08
C ILE A 134 12.00 -6.91 2.85
N GLU A 135 12.96 -7.75 2.46
CA GLU A 135 14.33 -7.66 2.97
C GLU A 135 14.97 -6.32 2.63
N ARG A 136 15.81 -5.79 3.53
CA ARG A 136 16.44 -4.47 3.35
C ARG A 136 17.31 -4.37 2.11
N ASP A 137 17.87 -5.47 1.65
CA ASP A 137 18.68 -5.57 0.43
C ASP A 137 17.84 -5.83 -0.83
N TYR A 138 16.51 -5.95 -0.67
CA TYR A 138 15.56 -6.29 -1.74
C TYR A 138 15.76 -7.68 -2.33
N SER A 139 16.36 -8.61 -1.60
CA SER A 139 16.57 -9.98 -2.04
C SER A 139 15.27 -10.80 -2.13
N GLY A 140 14.23 -10.41 -1.39
CA GLY A 140 12.95 -11.09 -1.40
C GLY A 140 11.99 -10.61 -0.33
N TRP A 141 10.81 -11.19 -0.32
CA TRP A 141 9.78 -10.98 0.67
C TRP A 141 9.72 -12.17 1.63
N PHE A 142 9.45 -11.89 2.91
CA PHE A 142 9.19 -12.91 3.91
C PHE A 142 7.92 -12.59 4.68
N VAL A 143 7.24 -13.64 5.19
CA VAL A 143 6.05 -13.46 6.02
C VAL A 143 6.48 -12.95 7.39
N LYS A 144 6.08 -11.73 7.70
CA LYS A 144 6.34 -11.10 8.99
C LYS A 144 5.28 -11.46 10.02
N TYR A 145 3.99 -11.36 9.63
CA TYR A 145 2.87 -11.68 10.49
C TYR A 145 1.85 -12.57 9.77
N ARG A 146 1.25 -13.50 10.51
CA ARG A 146 0.07 -14.26 10.09
C ARG A 146 -1.13 -13.78 10.87
N VAL A 147 -2.15 -13.36 10.16
CA VAL A 147 -3.33 -12.67 10.71
C VAL A 147 -4.57 -13.50 10.47
N ASP A 148 -5.38 -13.65 11.53
CA ASP A 148 -6.72 -14.24 11.50
C ASP A 148 -7.73 -13.27 12.09
N ILE A 149 -8.62 -12.74 11.26
CA ILE A 149 -9.67 -11.79 11.65
C ILE A 149 -11.00 -12.45 11.99
N ASN A 150 -11.07 -13.76 12.16
CA ASN A 150 -12.32 -14.47 12.54
C ASN A 150 -12.92 -13.96 13.86
N GLY A 151 -12.08 -13.48 14.80
CA GLY A 151 -12.52 -12.82 16.00
C GLY A 151 -13.32 -11.55 15.75
N VAL A 152 -12.85 -10.74 14.78
CA VAL A 152 -13.51 -9.50 14.35
C VAL A 152 -14.84 -9.82 13.67
N LEU A 153 -14.87 -10.81 12.77
CA LEU A 153 -16.11 -11.24 12.10
C LEU A 153 -17.18 -11.71 13.07
N ARG A 154 -16.80 -12.41 14.13
CA ARG A 154 -17.76 -12.81 15.18
C ARG A 154 -18.32 -11.64 15.96
N ALA A 155 -17.51 -10.60 16.18
CA ALA A 155 -17.96 -9.40 16.87
C ALA A 155 -18.76 -8.44 15.98
N PHE A 156 -18.48 -8.45 14.67
CA PHE A 156 -19.08 -7.55 13.68
C PHE A 156 -19.64 -8.34 12.48
N PRO A 157 -20.76 -9.08 12.65
CA PRO A 157 -21.33 -9.92 11.59
C PRO A 157 -21.84 -9.11 10.38
N GLU A 158 -22.01 -7.80 10.53
CA GLU A 158 -22.31 -6.87 9.43
C GLU A 158 -21.22 -6.81 8.34
N MET A 159 -20.03 -7.29 8.62
CA MET A 159 -18.96 -7.44 7.62
C MET A 159 -19.29 -8.49 6.56
N ILE A 160 -20.24 -9.42 6.83
CA ILE A 160 -20.58 -10.50 5.91
C ILE A 160 -21.56 -9.98 4.88
N ARG A 161 -21.13 -9.83 3.64
CA ARG A 161 -21.93 -9.38 2.50
C ARG A 161 -22.70 -10.56 1.90
N ARG A 162 -23.81 -10.93 2.53
CA ARG A 162 -24.63 -12.13 2.15
C ARG A 162 -25.25 -12.06 0.77
N TYR A 163 -25.19 -10.92 0.10
CA TYR A 163 -25.64 -10.71 -1.27
C TYR A 163 -24.58 -11.10 -2.32
N LEU A 164 -23.33 -11.28 -1.91
CA LEU A 164 -22.26 -11.79 -2.75
C LEU A 164 -22.15 -13.31 -2.63
N ASP A 165 -21.54 -13.92 -3.64
CA ASP A 165 -21.14 -15.33 -3.57
C ASP A 165 -20.12 -15.50 -2.42
N PRO A 166 -20.26 -16.51 -1.55
CA PRO A 166 -19.25 -16.79 -0.53
C PRO A 166 -17.85 -17.02 -1.10
N LEU A 167 -17.71 -17.24 -2.39
CA LEU A 167 -16.44 -17.34 -3.10
C LEU A 167 -15.91 -15.99 -3.60
N ASP A 168 -16.67 -14.93 -3.52
CA ASP A 168 -16.25 -13.58 -3.91
C ASP A 168 -15.16 -13.04 -2.96
N MET A 169 -14.17 -12.36 -3.50
CA MET A 169 -13.07 -11.77 -2.74
C MET A 169 -13.55 -10.68 -1.77
N ASP A 170 -14.66 -10.05 -2.09
CA ASP A 170 -15.26 -8.97 -1.31
C ASP A 170 -16.41 -9.45 -0.40
N TYR A 171 -16.62 -10.78 -0.26
CA TYR A 171 -17.66 -11.36 0.59
C TYR A 171 -17.56 -10.88 2.05
N TYR A 172 -16.34 -10.69 2.55
CA TYR A 172 -16.09 -10.06 3.84
C TYR A 172 -15.71 -8.59 3.64
N GLY A 173 -16.58 -7.69 4.11
CA GLY A 173 -16.39 -6.25 3.97
C GLY A 173 -15.37 -5.71 4.96
N PHE A 174 -14.09 -5.77 4.60
CA PHE A 174 -13.03 -5.07 5.31
C PHE A 174 -11.95 -4.59 4.34
N SER A 175 -11.24 -3.56 4.74
CA SER A 175 -9.99 -3.15 4.10
C SER A 175 -8.92 -2.90 5.15
N ILE A 176 -7.66 -3.03 4.76
CA ILE A 176 -6.51 -2.70 5.61
C ILE A 176 -6.12 -1.27 5.26
N LEU A 177 -6.20 -0.37 6.23
CA LEU A 177 -5.82 1.03 6.03
C LEU A 177 -4.32 1.23 6.21
N CYS A 178 -3.75 0.64 7.26
CA CYS A 178 -2.30 0.63 7.45
C CYS A 178 -1.82 -0.52 8.32
N VAL A 179 -0.54 -0.85 8.14
CA VAL A 179 0.26 -1.65 9.08
C VAL A 179 0.97 -0.66 10.01
N VAL A 180 0.87 -0.85 11.31
CA VAL A 180 1.61 -0.10 12.33
C VAL A 180 2.63 -1.03 12.94
N ARG A 181 3.86 -0.92 12.47
CA ARG A 181 4.98 -1.71 12.97
C ARG A 181 5.65 -0.96 14.12
N GLU A 182 5.73 -1.62 15.27
CA GLU A 182 6.42 -1.11 16.44
C GLU A 182 7.80 -1.78 16.58
N GLU A 183 8.69 -1.21 17.41
CA GLU A 183 10.00 -1.82 17.69
C GLU A 183 9.83 -3.18 18.35
N ALA A 184 8.90 -3.28 19.29
CA ALA A 184 8.46 -4.56 19.82
C ALA A 184 7.36 -5.12 18.90
N ASP A 185 7.67 -6.19 18.17
CA ASP A 185 6.72 -6.85 17.24
C ASP A 185 5.37 -7.19 17.90
N GLU A 186 5.37 -7.38 19.22
CA GLU A 186 4.19 -7.68 20.05
C GLU A 186 3.18 -6.55 20.12
N GLU A 187 3.61 -5.32 19.91
CA GLU A 187 2.78 -4.11 19.93
C GLU A 187 2.31 -3.73 18.52
N SER A 188 2.84 -4.41 17.49
CA SER A 188 2.46 -4.15 16.11
C SER A 188 0.99 -4.44 15.85
N SER A 189 0.37 -3.65 15.00
CA SER A 189 -1.06 -3.71 14.76
C SER A 189 -1.41 -3.39 13.31
N LEU A 190 -2.63 -3.77 12.91
CA LEU A 190 -3.28 -3.32 11.69
C LEU A 190 -4.38 -2.32 12.04
N VAL A 191 -4.58 -1.35 11.18
CA VAL A 191 -5.80 -0.56 11.19
C VAL A 191 -6.72 -1.12 10.12
N LEU A 192 -7.85 -1.68 10.56
CA LEU A 192 -8.87 -2.26 9.71
C LEU A 192 -10.04 -1.29 9.57
N HIS A 193 -10.47 -1.06 8.35
CA HIS A 193 -11.75 -0.43 8.06
C HIS A 193 -12.79 -1.54 7.88
N ILE A 194 -13.85 -1.48 8.66
CA ILE A 194 -15.04 -2.33 8.52
C ILE A 194 -16.27 -1.44 8.36
N PRO A 195 -17.46 -1.94 8.02
CA PRO A 195 -18.63 -1.09 7.82
C PRO A 195 -18.85 -0.10 8.98
N GLY A 196 -18.72 1.18 8.65
CA GLY A 196 -18.96 2.32 9.56
C GLY A 196 -17.93 2.58 10.64
N LYS A 197 -16.80 1.87 10.69
CA LYS A 197 -15.80 2.10 11.76
C LYS A 197 -14.38 1.65 11.38
N ALA A 198 -13.40 2.23 12.09
CA ALA A 198 -12.01 1.77 12.09
C ALA A 198 -11.69 1.02 13.39
N LEU A 199 -10.93 -0.06 13.26
CA LEU A 199 -10.45 -0.89 14.37
C LEU A 199 -8.93 -0.94 14.37
N ARG A 200 -8.31 -0.91 15.55
CA ARG A 200 -6.92 -1.34 15.74
C ARG A 200 -6.93 -2.82 16.12
N PHE A 201 -6.22 -3.63 15.35
CA PHE A 201 -6.10 -5.07 15.53
C PHE A 201 -4.65 -5.42 15.86
N ASN A 202 -4.40 -6.05 17.01
CA ASN A 202 -3.07 -6.51 17.40
C ASN A 202 -2.74 -7.80 16.63
N VAL A 203 -1.60 -7.81 15.92
CA VAL A 203 -1.21 -8.93 15.05
C VAL A 203 -0.73 -10.16 15.82
N LYS A 204 -0.35 -10.02 17.09
CA LYS A 204 0.17 -11.12 17.92
C LYS A 204 -0.94 -11.91 18.59
N ASP A 205 -1.85 -11.23 19.27
CA ASP A 205 -2.86 -11.89 20.11
C ASP A 205 -4.28 -11.85 19.51
N GLY A 206 -4.46 -11.16 18.37
CA GLY A 206 -5.74 -11.03 17.70
C GLY A 206 -6.76 -10.15 18.45
N SER A 207 -6.34 -9.46 19.51
CA SER A 207 -7.19 -8.50 20.21
C SER A 207 -7.46 -7.29 19.33
N PHE A 208 -8.60 -6.66 19.51
CA PHE A 208 -8.95 -5.47 18.74
C PHE A 208 -9.72 -4.45 19.58
N SER A 209 -9.58 -3.20 19.19
CA SER A 209 -10.30 -2.07 19.80
C SER A 209 -10.79 -1.11 18.73
N LYS A 210 -11.94 -0.48 18.98
CA LYS A 210 -12.46 0.54 18.07
C LYS A 210 -11.65 1.82 18.20
N LEU A 211 -11.19 2.37 17.07
CA LEU A 211 -10.53 3.66 16.99
C LEU A 211 -11.55 4.78 16.80
N CYS A 212 -12.42 4.67 15.82
CA CYS A 212 -13.46 5.66 15.54
C CYS A 212 -14.64 5.04 14.80
N ASP A 213 -15.75 5.80 14.78
CA ASP A 213 -16.86 5.56 13.87
C ASP A 213 -16.72 6.52 12.68
N PHE A 214 -16.99 6.03 11.47
CA PHE A 214 -17.14 6.88 10.29
C PHE A 214 -18.56 7.42 10.23
N ALA A 215 -18.71 8.71 9.98
CA ALA A 215 -20.02 9.31 9.79
C ALA A 215 -20.64 8.76 8.50
N THR A 216 -21.77 8.09 8.63
CA THR A 216 -22.57 7.67 7.47
C THR A 216 -23.52 8.80 7.12
N ASP A 217 -23.12 9.74 6.27
CA ASP A 217 -24.01 10.80 5.75
C ASP A 217 -25.07 10.29 4.77
N ARG A 218 -25.20 8.99 4.61
CA ARG A 218 -26.19 8.37 3.71
C ARG A 218 -27.50 8.08 4.44
N ILE A 219 -28.22 9.15 4.74
CA ILE A 219 -29.62 9.05 5.19
C ILE A 219 -30.44 8.46 4.02
N GLY A 220 -30.93 7.25 4.18
CA GLY A 220 -32.05 6.72 3.40
C GLY A 220 -31.78 5.74 2.28
N MET A 221 -30.58 5.29 2.04
CA MET A 221 -30.35 4.14 1.16
C MET A 221 -29.90 2.94 2.01
N GLN A 222 -30.68 1.85 1.98
CA GLN A 222 -30.22 0.50 2.31
C GLN A 222 -29.25 0.05 1.21
N VAL A 223 -28.14 0.79 1.05
CA VAL A 223 -27.06 0.38 0.17
C VAL A 223 -26.08 -0.29 1.08
N GLU A 224 -25.94 -1.57 0.90
CA GLU A 224 -24.77 -2.36 1.19
C GLU A 224 -23.54 -1.49 0.94
N SER A 225 -23.08 -0.81 2.01
CA SER A 225 -22.12 0.28 1.86
C SER A 225 -20.80 -0.32 1.38
N PRO A 226 -20.30 0.08 0.20
CA PRO A 226 -18.90 -0.18 -0.12
C PRO A 226 -18.07 0.42 1.01
N LEU A 227 -16.92 -0.17 1.28
CA LEU A 227 -15.95 0.45 2.16
C LEU A 227 -15.52 1.77 1.54
N ASP A 228 -15.70 2.86 2.25
CA ASP A 228 -15.45 4.21 1.73
C ASP A 228 -13.94 4.48 1.56
N PHE A 229 -13.08 3.71 2.25
CA PHE A 229 -11.63 3.93 2.26
C PHE A 229 -10.85 2.63 2.07
N GLY A 230 -9.84 2.68 1.21
CA GLY A 230 -8.80 1.69 1.05
C GLY A 230 -7.46 2.16 1.60
N TRP A 231 -6.44 1.34 1.48
CA TRP A 231 -5.08 1.67 1.94
C TRP A 231 -4.49 2.90 1.23
N PHE A 232 -4.90 3.16 -0.01
CA PHE A 232 -4.47 4.32 -0.80
C PHE A 232 -5.15 5.64 -0.39
N ASP A 233 -6.22 5.58 0.43
CA ASP A 233 -6.93 6.74 0.96
C ASP A 233 -6.45 7.12 2.36
N SER A 234 -5.54 6.34 2.95
CA SER A 234 -5.08 6.51 4.31
C SER A 234 -3.59 6.83 4.35
N TYR A 235 -3.23 7.80 5.20
CA TYR A 235 -1.84 8.20 5.40
C TYR A 235 -1.53 8.20 6.89
N GLN A 236 -0.42 7.56 7.25
CA GLN A 236 0.05 7.61 8.62
C GLN A 236 0.55 9.03 8.92
N TYR A 237 -0.05 9.67 9.91
CA TYR A 237 0.44 10.95 10.41
C TYR A 237 1.63 10.69 11.33
N VAL A 238 2.76 11.28 11.01
CA VAL A 238 3.93 11.31 11.88
C VAL A 238 4.09 12.73 12.38
N GLU A 239 3.95 12.91 13.70
CA GLU A 239 4.21 14.20 14.33
C GLU A 239 5.69 14.56 14.19
N THR A 240 5.97 15.71 13.58
CA THR A 240 7.35 16.19 13.41
C THR A 240 7.46 17.55 14.10
N LEU A 241 8.57 17.74 14.82
CA LEU A 241 8.94 19.03 15.43
C LEU A 241 9.63 19.97 14.43
N SER A 242 9.76 19.57 13.17
CA SER A 242 10.36 20.39 12.13
C SER A 242 9.38 21.50 11.72
N TYR A 243 9.79 22.74 11.89
CA TYR A 243 9.09 23.88 11.30
C TYR A 243 9.24 23.83 9.77
N VAL A 244 8.14 23.88 9.06
CA VAL A 244 8.12 23.98 7.59
C VAL A 244 8.35 25.42 7.16
#